data_636587b1142e20dc26a14f02797549bc
#
_entry.id   636587b1142e20dc26a14f02797549bc
#
_cell.length_a   1.000
_cell.length_b   1.000
_cell.length_c   1.000
_cell.angle_alpha   90.00
_cell.angle_beta   90.00
_cell.angle_gamma   90.00
#
_symmetry.space_group_name_H-M   'P 1'
#
loop_
_entity.id
_entity.type
_entity.pdbx_description
1 polymer ?
#
loop_
_entity_poly.entity_id
_entity_poly.type
_entity_poly.pdbx_seq_one_letter_code
_entity_poly.pdbx_strand_id
1 'polypeptide(L)'
;NWTENVRVVPNPYKVSAAWEQTYFNKIAFINLPSMCDIHIFTLGGDHVITLEHRDYTGENGTEFWDLVSRNDQDVVTGLYVYRVETEDDFVIDKFAIIK
;
A
#
# COMPACT_ATOMS: atom_id res chain seq x y z
N ASN A 1 -12.23 -9.49 -11.74
CA ASN A 1 -12.40 -8.13 -11.21
C ASN A 1 -11.12 -7.71 -10.47
N TRP A 2 -10.70 -6.48 -10.69
CA TRP A 2 -9.46 -5.98 -10.09
C TRP A 2 -9.47 -6.05 -8.56
N THR A 3 -10.64 -5.94 -7.92
CA THR A 3 -10.74 -5.99 -6.45
C THR A 3 -10.24 -7.32 -5.87
N GLU A 4 -10.25 -8.37 -6.66
CA GLU A 4 -9.80 -9.71 -6.23
C GLU A 4 -8.30 -9.91 -6.40
N ASN A 5 -7.63 -9.00 -7.11
CA ASN A 5 -6.24 -9.19 -7.54
C ASN A 5 -5.24 -8.27 -6.85
N VAL A 6 -5.70 -7.21 -6.18
CA VAL A 6 -4.80 -6.28 -5.49
C VAL A 6 -4.05 -7.03 -4.38
N ARG A 7 -2.74 -6.80 -4.32
CA ARG A 7 -1.88 -7.39 -3.29
C ARG A 7 -0.90 -6.36 -2.79
N VAL A 8 -0.48 -6.53 -1.56
CA VAL A 8 0.62 -5.78 -0.96
C VAL A 8 1.82 -6.71 -0.89
N VAL A 9 2.96 -6.26 -1.39
CA VAL A 9 4.18 -7.08 -1.37
C VAL A 9 5.35 -6.24 -0.88
N PRO A 10 6.18 -6.80 -0.01
CA PRO A 10 5.96 -8.04 0.73
C PRO A 10 4.89 -7.87 1.81
N ASN A 11 4.22 -8.96 2.16
CA ASN A 11 3.26 -8.96 3.26
C ASN A 11 3.41 -10.27 4.03
N PRO A 12 3.92 -10.27 5.26
CA PRO A 12 4.30 -9.05 6.00
C PRO A 12 5.61 -8.42 5.48
N TYR A 13 5.72 -7.12 5.66
CA TYR A 13 7.00 -6.43 5.47
C TYR A 13 7.85 -6.63 6.73
N LYS A 14 9.06 -7.16 6.54
CA LYS A 14 9.99 -7.39 7.67
C LYS A 14 11.31 -6.69 7.39
N VAL A 15 11.75 -5.88 8.32
CA VAL A 15 13.05 -5.20 8.20
C VAL A 15 14.18 -6.22 8.03
N SER A 16 14.11 -7.34 8.74
CA SER A 16 15.14 -8.38 8.64
C SER A 16 15.24 -9.00 7.25
N ALA A 17 14.19 -8.91 6.45
CA ALA A 17 14.17 -9.37 5.07
C ALA A 17 14.42 -8.23 4.07
N ALA A 18 14.48 -6.98 4.54
CA ALA A 18 14.60 -5.81 3.69
C ALA A 18 16.03 -5.60 3.16
N TRP A 19 16.93 -6.54 3.42
CA TRP A 19 18.25 -6.52 2.81
C TRP A 19 18.18 -6.66 1.28
N GLU A 20 17.07 -7.15 0.77
CA GLU A 20 16.82 -7.13 -0.67
C GLU A 20 16.52 -5.70 -1.10
N GLN A 21 17.34 -5.17 -1.98
CA GLN A 21 17.30 -3.74 -2.32
C GLN A 21 15.97 -3.28 -2.92
N THR A 22 15.27 -4.18 -3.61
CA THR A 22 14.00 -3.83 -4.26
C THR A 22 12.96 -3.33 -3.28
N TYR A 23 12.93 -3.91 -2.07
CA TYR A 23 11.90 -3.56 -1.07
C TYR A 23 12.49 -2.95 0.20
N PHE A 24 13.71 -2.40 0.11
CA PHE A 24 14.31 -1.74 1.27
C PHE A 24 13.51 -0.48 1.61
N ASN A 25 12.93 -0.46 2.81
CA ASN A 25 12.08 0.64 3.31
C ASN A 25 10.91 0.98 2.39
N LYS A 26 10.35 -0.01 1.69
CA LYS A 26 9.16 0.23 0.89
C LYS A 26 8.37 -1.06 0.68
N ILE A 27 7.09 -0.87 0.42
CA ILE A 27 6.21 -1.94 -0.06
C ILE A 27 5.60 -1.50 -1.38
N ALA A 28 4.99 -2.45 -2.07
CA ALA A 28 4.29 -2.15 -3.31
C ALA A 28 2.86 -2.67 -3.25
N PHE A 29 1.94 -1.86 -3.75
CA PHE A 29 0.59 -2.29 -4.06
C PHE A 29 0.59 -2.66 -5.53
N ILE A 30 0.19 -3.89 -5.85
CA ILE A 30 0.25 -4.41 -7.22
C ILE A 30 -1.12 -4.80 -7.73
N ASN A 31 -1.22 -4.96 -9.04
CA ASN A 31 -2.46 -5.31 -9.75
C ASN A 31 -3.55 -4.25 -9.56
N LEU A 32 -3.11 -3.00 -9.50
CA LEU A 32 -4.01 -1.86 -9.33
C LEU A 32 -4.69 -1.48 -10.65
N PRO A 33 -5.93 -0.97 -10.59
CA PRO A 33 -6.49 -0.29 -11.75
C PRO A 33 -5.71 0.99 -12.04
N SER A 34 -5.80 1.49 -13.26
CA SER A 34 -4.96 2.61 -13.69
C SER A 34 -5.21 3.90 -12.94
N MET A 35 -6.44 4.12 -12.47
CA MET A 35 -6.80 5.31 -11.70
C MET A 35 -7.46 4.87 -10.41
N CYS A 36 -6.77 5.05 -9.29
CA CYS A 36 -7.33 4.70 -7.99
C CYS A 36 -6.66 5.48 -6.88
N ASP A 37 -7.29 5.51 -5.73
CA ASP A 37 -6.73 6.06 -4.50
C ASP A 37 -6.53 4.93 -3.51
N ILE A 38 -5.38 4.95 -2.84
CA ILE A 38 -5.03 3.97 -1.83
C ILE A 38 -4.99 4.70 -0.49
N HIS A 39 -5.96 4.41 0.36
CA HIS A 39 -6.03 5.01 1.69
C HIS A 39 -5.48 4.01 2.70
N ILE A 40 -4.53 4.42 3.52
CA ILE A 40 -3.87 3.57 4.49
C ILE A 40 -4.20 4.05 5.89
N PHE A 41 -4.61 3.13 6.75
CA PHE A 41 -5.02 3.40 8.13
C PHE A 41 -4.30 2.46 9.08
N THR A 42 -4.14 2.89 10.32
CA THR A 42 -3.80 1.96 11.41
C THR A 42 -4.98 1.04 11.65
N LEU A 43 -4.76 -0.05 12.36
CA LEU A 43 -5.87 -0.96 12.73
C LEU A 43 -6.92 -0.24 13.56
N GLY A 44 -6.53 0.77 14.34
CA GLY A 44 -7.46 1.58 15.12
C GLY A 44 -8.25 2.60 14.34
N GLY A 45 -7.95 2.76 13.03
CA GLY A 45 -8.69 3.66 12.16
C GLY A 45 -8.04 5.02 11.92
N ASP A 46 -6.84 5.27 12.44
CA ASP A 46 -6.16 6.54 12.20
C ASP A 46 -5.60 6.58 10.78
N HIS A 47 -5.86 7.67 10.07
CA HIS A 47 -5.41 7.83 8.69
C HIS A 47 -3.90 8.07 8.64
N VAL A 48 -3.19 7.19 7.95
CA VAL A 48 -1.74 7.27 7.80
C VAL A 48 -1.37 8.10 6.58
N ILE A 49 -1.89 7.72 5.41
CA ILE A 49 -1.60 8.42 4.16
C ILE A 49 -2.62 7.98 3.09
N THR A 50 -2.77 8.81 2.08
CA THR A 50 -3.47 8.46 0.85
C THR A 50 -2.49 8.56 -0.30
N LEU A 51 -2.36 7.50 -1.08
CA LEU A 51 -1.55 7.47 -2.29
C LEU A 51 -2.49 7.58 -3.49
N GLU A 52 -2.18 8.50 -4.38
CA GLU A 52 -2.94 8.65 -5.62
C GLU A 52 -2.20 7.94 -6.74
N HIS A 53 -2.81 6.89 -7.28
CA HIS A 53 -2.26 6.16 -8.40
C HIS A 53 -2.92 6.64 -9.69
N ARG A 54 -2.12 7.22 -10.57
CA ARG A 54 -2.59 7.80 -11.83
C ARG A 54 -1.70 7.32 -12.95
N ASP A 55 -2.11 6.25 -13.60
CA ASP A 55 -1.37 5.67 -14.71
C ASP A 55 -2.15 5.89 -15.99
N TYR A 56 -1.77 6.93 -16.73
CA TYR A 56 -2.46 7.30 -17.96
C TYR A 56 -2.13 6.37 -19.13
N THR A 57 -1.11 5.50 -18.99
CA THR A 57 -0.79 4.51 -20.01
C THR A 57 -1.64 3.25 -19.90
N GLY A 58 -2.17 2.97 -18.69
CA GLY A 58 -2.90 1.74 -18.42
C GLY A 58 -2.01 0.51 -18.29
N GLU A 59 -0.69 0.69 -18.24
CA GLU A 59 0.26 -0.43 -18.24
C GLU A 59 0.92 -0.66 -16.90
N ASN A 60 0.86 0.31 -15.97
CA ASN A 60 1.52 0.22 -14.68
C ASN A 60 0.51 0.08 -13.56
N GLY A 61 0.36 -1.13 -13.06
CA GLY A 61 -0.53 -1.42 -11.93
C GLY A 61 0.19 -1.46 -10.58
N THR A 62 1.33 -0.78 -10.44
CA THR A 62 2.13 -0.83 -9.22
C THR A 62 2.31 0.57 -8.64
N GLU A 63 2.10 0.69 -7.34
CA GLU A 63 2.38 1.92 -6.60
C GLU A 63 3.24 1.57 -5.39
N PHE A 64 4.41 2.19 -5.28
CA PHE A 64 5.29 2.00 -4.13
C PHE A 64 4.95 2.98 -3.01
N TRP A 65 5.13 2.53 -1.78
CA TRP A 65 5.00 3.37 -0.60
C TRP A 65 6.27 3.22 0.24
N ASP A 66 6.85 4.34 0.61
CA ASP A 66 8.12 4.40 1.35
C ASP A 66 7.96 4.23 2.86
N LEU A 67 6.78 3.84 3.34
CA LEU A 67 6.48 3.58 4.75
C LEU A 67 6.58 4.83 5.62
N VAL A 68 6.36 5.99 5.01
CA VAL A 68 6.33 7.28 5.70
C VAL A 68 4.90 7.81 5.68
N SER A 69 4.45 8.31 6.83
CA SER A 69 3.10 8.85 6.96
C SER A 69 2.97 10.22 6.28
N ARG A 70 1.73 10.70 6.20
CA ARG A 70 1.43 12.03 5.67
C ARG A 70 2.10 13.16 6.46
N ASN A 71 2.59 12.88 7.66
CA ASN A 71 3.30 13.82 8.52
C ASN A 71 4.82 13.61 8.48
N ASP A 72 5.34 12.91 7.47
CA ASP A 72 6.76 12.62 7.30
C ASP A 72 7.37 11.84 8.45
N GLN A 73 6.60 10.97 9.07
CA GLN A 73 7.08 10.11 10.15
C GLN A 73 7.11 8.66 9.70
N ASP A 74 8.18 7.95 10.06
CA ASP A 74 8.26 6.52 9.80
C ASP A 74 7.16 5.80 10.55
N VAL A 75 6.49 4.88 9.85
CA VAL A 75 5.45 4.08 10.49
C VAL A 75 6.07 3.03 11.39
N VAL A 76 5.32 2.64 12.41
CA VAL A 76 5.77 1.68 13.41
C VAL A 76 5.29 0.27 13.07
N THR A 77 5.87 -0.72 13.75
CA THR A 77 5.39 -2.11 13.69
C THR A 77 3.90 -2.15 14.01
N GLY A 78 3.15 -2.88 13.22
CA GLY A 78 1.73 -3.06 13.47
C GLY A 78 0.99 -3.63 12.28
N LEU A 79 -0.29 -3.82 12.48
CA LEU A 79 -1.23 -4.15 11.42
C LEU A 79 -1.83 -2.87 10.86
N TYR A 80 -1.94 -2.83 9.55
CA TYR A 80 -2.47 -1.68 8.82
C TYR A 80 -3.59 -2.15 7.91
N VAL A 81 -4.53 -1.24 7.64
CA VAL A 81 -5.65 -1.49 6.75
C VAL A 81 -5.48 -0.59 5.55
N TYR A 82 -5.73 -1.11 4.36
CA TYR A 82 -5.76 -0.29 3.16
C TYR A 82 -7.12 -0.40 2.47
N ARG A 83 -7.51 0.69 1.83
CA ARG A 83 -8.69 0.74 0.97
C ARG A 83 -8.24 1.26 -0.39
N VAL A 84 -8.38 0.44 -1.42
CA VAL A 84 -8.14 0.86 -2.79
C VAL A 84 -9.50 1.13 -3.42
N GLU A 85 -9.69 2.34 -3.94
CA GLU A 85 -10.98 2.71 -4.51
C GLU A 85 -10.86 3.41 -5.85
N THR A 86 -11.84 3.14 -6.69
CA THR A 86 -12.10 3.85 -7.93
C THR A 86 -13.45 4.56 -7.81
N GLU A 87 -13.91 5.18 -8.89
CA GLU A 87 -15.24 5.78 -8.91
C GLU A 87 -16.35 4.74 -8.73
N ASP A 88 -16.10 3.48 -9.11
CA ASP A 88 -17.14 2.46 -9.22
C ASP A 88 -17.04 1.36 -8.18
N ASP A 89 -15.88 1.13 -7.59
CA ASP A 89 -15.68 -0.03 -6.72
C ASP A 89 -14.54 0.21 -5.74
N PHE A 90 -14.43 -0.67 -4.75
CA PHE A 90 -13.34 -0.59 -3.78
C PHE A 90 -13.03 -1.97 -3.21
N VAL A 91 -11.86 -2.11 -2.62
CA VAL A 91 -11.46 -3.28 -1.84
C VAL A 91 -10.78 -2.81 -0.57
N ILE A 92 -11.01 -3.52 0.51
CA ILE A 92 -10.36 -3.29 1.80
C ILE A 92 -9.66 -4.56 2.22
N ASP A 93 -8.42 -4.45 2.63
CA ASP A 93 -7.68 -5.58 3.19
C ASP A 93 -6.62 -5.03 4.13
N LYS A 94 -5.82 -5.91 4.68
CA LYS A 94 -4.83 -5.53 5.69
C LYS A 94 -3.47 -6.11 5.36
N PHE A 95 -2.44 -5.53 5.97
CA PHE A 95 -1.08 -5.99 5.83
C PHE A 95 -0.32 -5.68 7.13
N ALA A 96 0.83 -6.33 7.29
CA ALA A 96 1.63 -6.19 8.51
C ALA A 96 2.99 -5.58 8.19
N ILE A 97 3.44 -4.71 9.10
CA ILE A 97 4.79 -4.16 9.08
C ILE A 97 5.48 -4.59 10.37
N ILE A 98 6.61 -5.25 10.22
CA ILE A 98 7.39 -5.77 11.36
C ILE A 98 8.80 -5.18 11.25
N LYS A 99 9.11 -4.28 12.16
CA LYS A 99 10.42 -3.63 12.19
C LYS A 99 11.31 -4.15 13.28
#